data_fc38a6fbbe0b48da334460a066632f6b
#
_entry.id   fc38a6fbbe0b48da334460a066632f6b
#
_cell.length_a   1.000
_cell.length_b   1.000
_cell.length_c   1.000
_cell.angle_alpha   90.00
_cell.angle_beta   90.00
_cell.angle_gamma   90.00
#
_symmetry.space_group_name_H-M   'P 1'
#
loop_
_entity.id
_entity.type
_entity.pdbx_description
1 polymer ?
#
loop_
_entity_poly.entity_id
_entity_poly.type
_entity_poly.pdbx_seq_one_letter_code
_entity_poly.pdbx_strand_id
1 'polypeptide(L)'
;MSTSKHPKGLYLIFATSTAERFSYYGMRAIFILFLTQALLFDKEHAASIYGSYTGLVYLTPLIGGYIADKYWGIRRSVFWGAIMMALGQFLMFFSASMLDAVQLSHWLMYGGLTFLILGNGCFKPTVSSLVGQLYEPGDRRLDSAYTIFYMGVNVGSFLAPLVCGYFGETGNPNDFKWGFLIAAIVTVFTVILFETQKNKYLIGPDGKQLGIIPDAKKEQPQATKTTAQSTTHNSKKKRNYLLLGVLTIALAVFFYWCFGNDWISIGIFTACIVFPVSILLEGSLTKI
;
A
#
# COMPACT_ATOMS: atom_id res chain seq x y z
N MET A 1 4.30 3.50 -40.96
CA MET A 1 3.88 3.35 -39.55
C MET A 1 5.10 3.05 -38.72
N SER A 2 5.64 4.03 -38.04
CA SER A 2 6.77 3.81 -37.10
C SER A 2 6.29 2.99 -35.92
N THR A 3 6.70 1.73 -35.82
CA THR A 3 6.51 0.88 -34.65
C THR A 3 7.50 1.35 -33.57
N SER A 4 7.26 2.52 -33.02
CA SER A 4 8.09 3.00 -31.93
C SER A 4 7.85 2.10 -30.71
N LYS A 5 8.91 1.44 -30.25
CA LYS A 5 8.90 0.54 -29.08
C LYS A 5 8.41 1.28 -27.83
N HIS A 6 7.74 0.57 -26.95
CA HIS A 6 7.37 1.12 -25.64
C HIS A 6 8.61 1.55 -24.83
N PRO A 7 8.51 2.61 -24.00
CA PRO A 7 9.58 3.01 -23.11
C PRO A 7 10.02 1.86 -22.20
N LYS A 8 11.33 1.75 -21.94
CA LYS A 8 11.86 0.69 -21.05
C LYS A 8 11.32 0.79 -19.62
N GLY A 9 10.89 1.97 -19.20
CA GLY A 9 10.20 2.17 -17.92
C GLY A 9 8.91 1.37 -17.76
N LEU A 10 8.19 1.10 -18.86
CA LEU A 10 6.99 0.26 -18.82
C LEU A 10 7.30 -1.16 -18.34
N TYR A 11 8.40 -1.75 -18.82
CA TYR A 11 8.81 -3.10 -18.39
C TYR A 11 9.23 -3.16 -16.94
N LEU A 12 9.86 -2.09 -16.42
CA LEU A 12 10.15 -1.96 -14.99
C LEU A 12 8.86 -1.91 -14.18
N ILE A 13 7.90 -1.08 -14.59
CA ILE A 13 6.61 -0.96 -13.91
C ILE A 13 5.84 -2.28 -13.99
N PHE A 14 5.84 -2.96 -15.14
CA PHE A 14 5.25 -4.27 -15.32
C PHE A 14 5.83 -5.29 -14.33
N ALA A 15 7.16 -5.44 -14.27
CA ALA A 15 7.81 -6.40 -13.39
C ALA A 15 7.57 -6.06 -11.90
N THR A 16 7.66 -4.78 -11.52
CA THR A 16 7.39 -4.30 -10.17
C THR A 16 5.95 -4.60 -9.74
N SER A 17 4.98 -4.33 -10.62
CA SER A 17 3.56 -4.60 -10.34
C SER A 17 3.25 -6.09 -10.29
N THR A 18 3.84 -6.88 -11.20
CA THR A 18 3.68 -8.34 -11.20
C THR A 18 4.15 -8.94 -9.88
N ALA A 19 5.35 -8.57 -9.44
CA ALA A 19 5.93 -9.08 -8.20
C ALA A 19 5.14 -8.63 -6.95
N GLU A 20 4.69 -7.37 -6.91
CA GLU A 20 3.85 -6.89 -5.81
C GLU A 20 2.50 -7.59 -5.77
N ARG A 21 1.83 -7.75 -6.93
CA ARG A 21 0.57 -8.51 -7.01
C ARG A 21 0.76 -9.96 -6.61
N PHE A 22 1.85 -10.59 -7.02
CA PHE A 22 2.20 -11.94 -6.57
C PHE A 22 2.25 -12.01 -5.04
N SER A 23 3.01 -11.11 -4.39
CA SER A 23 3.11 -11.10 -2.93
C SER A 23 1.75 -10.90 -2.25
N TYR A 24 0.95 -9.93 -2.72
CA TYR A 24 -0.35 -9.62 -2.15
C TYR A 24 -1.34 -10.79 -2.27
N TYR A 25 -1.51 -11.34 -3.48
CA TYR A 25 -2.47 -12.42 -3.72
C TYR A 25 -1.99 -13.75 -3.16
N GLY A 26 -0.66 -13.98 -3.10
CA GLY A 26 -0.09 -15.17 -2.49
C GLY A 26 -0.35 -15.23 -0.99
N MET A 27 -0.09 -14.14 -0.27
CA MET A 27 -0.44 -14.04 1.15
C MET A 27 -1.94 -14.20 1.35
N ARG A 28 -2.74 -13.49 0.55
CA ARG A 28 -4.20 -13.50 0.69
C ARG A 28 -4.80 -14.89 0.48
N ALA A 29 -4.24 -15.71 -0.43
CA ALA A 29 -4.74 -17.05 -0.72
C ALA A 29 -4.66 -18.00 0.47
N ILE A 30 -3.60 -17.91 1.25
CA ILE A 30 -3.36 -18.77 2.43
C ILE A 30 -3.81 -18.14 3.74
N PHE A 31 -4.15 -16.84 3.76
CA PHE A 31 -4.36 -16.08 4.99
C PHE A 31 -5.56 -16.56 5.80
N ILE A 32 -6.72 -16.82 5.17
CA ILE A 32 -7.90 -17.30 5.88
C ILE A 32 -7.67 -18.68 6.50
N LEU A 33 -6.93 -19.55 5.79
CA LEU A 33 -6.56 -20.88 6.27
C LEU A 33 -5.56 -20.79 7.43
N PHE A 34 -4.59 -19.89 7.35
CA PHE A 34 -3.67 -19.59 8.44
C PHE A 34 -4.42 -19.15 9.71
N LEU A 35 -5.42 -18.26 9.59
CA LEU A 35 -6.22 -17.82 10.73
C LEU A 35 -6.99 -18.98 11.38
N THR A 36 -7.59 -19.86 10.58
CA THR A 36 -8.47 -20.92 11.10
C THR A 36 -7.72 -22.19 11.49
N GLN A 37 -6.65 -22.58 10.79
CA GLN A 37 -5.95 -23.84 10.99
C GLN A 37 -4.70 -23.69 11.86
N ALA A 38 -3.98 -22.57 11.77
CA ALA A 38 -2.74 -22.35 12.52
C ALA A 38 -2.98 -21.52 13.79
N LEU A 39 -3.71 -20.40 13.69
CA LEU A 39 -4.03 -19.56 14.85
C LEU A 39 -5.29 -19.97 15.58
N LEU A 40 -6.04 -20.94 15.05
CA LEU A 40 -7.24 -21.55 15.65
C LEU A 40 -8.35 -20.55 15.97
N PHE A 41 -8.43 -19.45 15.22
CA PHE A 41 -9.59 -18.55 15.32
C PHE A 41 -10.84 -19.25 14.83
N ASP A 42 -11.98 -18.96 15.45
CA ASP A 42 -13.27 -19.38 14.95
C ASP A 42 -13.56 -18.73 13.58
N LYS A 43 -14.39 -19.37 12.78
CA LYS A 43 -14.65 -18.98 11.38
C LYS A 43 -15.20 -17.56 11.26
N GLU A 44 -16.05 -17.13 12.20
CA GLU A 44 -16.67 -15.82 12.20
C GLU A 44 -15.62 -14.73 12.45
N HIS A 45 -14.78 -14.90 13.46
CA HIS A 45 -13.70 -13.97 13.78
C HIS A 45 -12.65 -13.92 12.66
N ALA A 46 -12.23 -15.07 12.13
CA ALA A 46 -11.31 -15.13 11.00
C ALA A 46 -11.85 -14.42 9.76
N ALA A 47 -13.13 -14.59 9.44
CA ALA A 47 -13.80 -13.91 8.34
C ALA A 47 -13.86 -12.39 8.56
N SER A 48 -14.10 -11.93 9.79
CA SER A 48 -14.10 -10.52 10.17
C SER A 48 -12.72 -9.88 9.98
N ILE A 49 -11.65 -10.51 10.48
CA ILE A 49 -10.27 -10.04 10.28
C ILE A 49 -9.93 -9.96 8.79
N TYR A 50 -10.23 -11.01 8.03
CA TYR A 50 -9.97 -11.06 6.59
C TYR A 50 -10.74 -9.99 5.82
N GLY A 51 -12.02 -9.79 6.14
CA GLY A 51 -12.87 -8.77 5.54
C GLY A 51 -12.38 -7.36 5.82
N SER A 52 -12.03 -7.07 7.08
CA SER A 52 -11.51 -5.76 7.49
C SER A 52 -10.14 -5.46 6.88
N TYR A 53 -9.23 -6.43 6.87
CA TYR A 53 -7.96 -6.31 6.17
C TYR A 53 -8.17 -5.97 4.69
N THR A 54 -9.01 -6.73 4.01
CA THR A 54 -9.30 -6.52 2.58
C THR A 54 -9.91 -5.13 2.34
N GLY A 55 -10.91 -4.74 3.14
CA GLY A 55 -11.54 -3.43 3.05
C GLY A 55 -10.55 -2.28 3.22
N LEU A 56 -9.67 -2.36 4.23
CA LEU A 56 -8.65 -1.34 4.48
C LEU A 56 -7.59 -1.26 3.38
N VAL A 57 -7.18 -2.37 2.79
CA VAL A 57 -6.24 -2.38 1.65
C VAL A 57 -6.83 -1.67 0.43
N TYR A 58 -8.16 -1.62 0.27
CA TYR A 58 -8.80 -0.83 -0.79
C TYR A 58 -9.09 0.62 -0.40
N LEU A 59 -9.23 0.91 0.89
CA LEU A 59 -9.50 2.26 1.38
C LEU A 59 -8.23 3.11 1.50
N THR A 60 -7.13 2.54 2.02
CA THR A 60 -5.87 3.25 2.25
C THR A 60 -5.22 3.85 1.00
N PRO A 61 -5.35 3.31 -0.23
CA PRO A 61 -4.86 3.93 -1.45
C PRO A 61 -5.41 5.33 -1.74
N LEU A 62 -6.61 5.65 -1.29
CA LEU A 62 -7.18 6.99 -1.43
C LEU A 62 -6.33 8.03 -0.66
N ILE A 63 -5.92 7.66 0.54
CA ILE A 63 -5.11 8.50 1.41
C ILE A 63 -3.65 8.48 0.96
N GLY A 64 -3.11 7.29 0.66
CA GLY A 64 -1.73 7.11 0.24
C GLY A 64 -1.41 7.79 -1.09
N GLY A 65 -2.33 7.76 -2.06
CA GLY A 65 -2.20 8.50 -3.32
C GLY A 65 -2.10 10.00 -3.11
N TYR A 66 -2.96 10.56 -2.27
CA TYR A 66 -2.91 11.99 -1.94
C TYR A 66 -1.59 12.39 -1.25
N ILE A 67 -1.10 11.55 -0.31
CA ILE A 67 0.20 11.78 0.36
C ILE A 67 1.34 11.73 -0.66
N ALA A 68 1.30 10.75 -1.56
CA ALA A 68 2.29 10.60 -2.61
C ALA A 68 2.37 11.81 -3.53
N ASP A 69 1.21 12.29 -4.00
CA ASP A 69 1.15 13.40 -4.96
C ASP A 69 1.56 14.74 -4.33
N LYS A 70 1.19 14.95 -3.05
CA LYS A 70 1.34 16.27 -2.42
C LYS A 70 2.62 16.43 -1.61
N TYR A 71 3.10 15.35 -0.95
CA TYR A 71 4.18 15.45 0.04
C TYR A 71 5.44 14.66 -0.28
N TRP A 72 5.31 13.41 -0.71
CA TRP A 72 6.44 12.48 -0.79
C TRP A 72 7.02 12.36 -2.21
N GLY A 73 6.19 12.59 -3.22
CA GLY A 73 6.51 12.22 -4.59
C GLY A 73 6.32 10.71 -4.83
N ILE A 74 5.96 10.38 -6.05
CA ILE A 74 5.59 9.02 -6.46
C ILE A 74 6.72 8.00 -6.20
N ARG A 75 7.98 8.35 -6.55
CA ARG A 75 9.14 7.44 -6.36
C ARG A 75 9.38 7.05 -4.92
N ARG A 76 9.30 8.01 -4.00
CA ARG A 76 9.49 7.74 -2.56
C ARG A 76 8.34 6.92 -2.00
N SER A 77 7.11 7.21 -2.45
CA SER A 77 5.92 6.47 -2.01
C SER A 77 5.96 5.00 -2.45
N VAL A 78 6.39 4.71 -3.69
CA VAL A 78 6.60 3.34 -4.15
C VAL A 78 7.66 2.63 -3.31
N PHE A 79 8.80 3.28 -3.06
CA PHE A 79 9.90 2.69 -2.31
C PHE A 79 9.51 2.38 -0.86
N TRP A 80 9.00 3.37 -0.12
CA TRP A 80 8.58 3.17 1.28
C TRP A 80 7.39 2.23 1.40
N GLY A 81 6.44 2.31 0.46
CA GLY A 81 5.33 1.38 0.40
C GLY A 81 5.79 -0.08 0.24
N ALA A 82 6.75 -0.32 -0.67
CA ALA A 82 7.32 -1.65 -0.87
C ALA A 82 8.11 -2.16 0.34
N ILE A 83 8.88 -1.29 1.03
CA ILE A 83 9.57 -1.65 2.28
C ILE A 83 8.58 -2.03 3.37
N MET A 84 7.52 -1.24 3.57
CA MET A 84 6.48 -1.55 4.55
C MET A 84 5.83 -2.90 4.25
N MET A 85 5.50 -3.18 2.98
CA MET A 85 4.94 -4.47 2.59
C MET A 85 5.92 -5.62 2.84
N ALA A 86 7.22 -5.45 2.57
CA ALA A 86 8.23 -6.46 2.86
C ALA A 86 8.31 -6.76 4.37
N LEU A 87 8.35 -5.72 5.20
CA LEU A 87 8.32 -5.86 6.67
C LEU A 87 7.04 -6.58 7.12
N GLY A 88 5.89 -6.21 6.55
CA GLY A 88 4.61 -6.86 6.84
C GLY A 88 4.63 -8.35 6.52
N GLN A 89 5.16 -8.75 5.36
CA GLN A 89 5.29 -10.16 4.98
C GLN A 89 6.26 -10.93 5.90
N PHE A 90 7.38 -10.31 6.31
CA PHE A 90 8.27 -10.93 7.29
C PHE A 90 7.60 -11.12 8.66
N LEU A 91 6.81 -10.15 9.11
CA LEU A 91 6.05 -10.30 10.36
C LEU A 91 5.02 -11.44 10.26
N MET A 92 4.36 -11.61 9.10
CA MET A 92 3.49 -12.76 8.84
C MET A 92 4.26 -14.08 8.85
N PHE A 93 5.46 -14.13 8.25
CA PHE A 93 6.36 -15.30 8.33
C PHE A 93 6.73 -15.63 9.77
N PHE A 94 7.13 -14.64 10.58
CA PHE A 94 7.47 -14.87 11.99
C PHE A 94 6.24 -15.28 12.80
N SER A 95 5.07 -14.71 12.55
CA SER A 95 3.81 -15.14 13.16
C SER A 95 3.56 -16.62 12.93
N ALA A 96 3.67 -17.08 11.67
CA ALA A 96 3.50 -18.47 11.31
C ALA A 96 4.64 -19.40 11.79
N SER A 97 5.78 -18.85 12.18
CA SER A 97 6.92 -19.62 12.70
C SER A 97 6.88 -19.80 14.23
N MET A 98 6.10 -18.96 14.93
CA MET A 98 6.07 -18.93 16.41
C MET A 98 4.69 -19.34 16.94
N LEU A 99 4.09 -20.38 16.41
CA LEU A 99 2.76 -20.86 16.79
C LEU A 99 2.68 -21.33 18.25
N ASP A 100 3.78 -21.83 18.82
CA ASP A 100 3.86 -22.21 20.23
C ASP A 100 3.68 -21.02 21.18
N ALA A 101 4.10 -19.83 20.77
CA ALA A 101 3.92 -18.57 21.50
C ALA A 101 2.68 -17.83 21.00
N VAL A 102 1.49 -18.36 21.26
CA VAL A 102 0.20 -17.90 20.70
C VAL A 102 0.03 -16.38 20.76
N GLN A 103 0.25 -15.79 21.93
CA GLN A 103 0.11 -14.35 22.11
C GLN A 103 1.05 -13.52 21.22
N LEU A 104 2.31 -13.97 21.11
CA LEU A 104 3.31 -13.31 20.26
C LEU A 104 2.95 -13.47 18.78
N SER A 105 2.52 -14.66 18.38
CA SER A 105 2.06 -14.94 17.02
C SER A 105 0.92 -14.00 16.58
N HIS A 106 -0.08 -13.78 17.46
CA HIS A 106 -1.17 -12.84 17.21
C HIS A 106 -0.66 -11.40 17.05
N TRP A 107 0.22 -10.92 17.93
CA TRP A 107 0.79 -9.57 17.81
C TRP A 107 1.59 -9.40 16.51
N LEU A 108 2.37 -10.39 16.12
CA LEU A 108 3.14 -10.37 14.88
C LEU A 108 2.22 -10.36 13.66
N MET A 109 1.13 -11.15 13.68
CA MET A 109 0.12 -11.14 12.62
C MET A 109 -0.51 -9.76 12.46
N TYR A 110 -1.03 -9.17 13.54
CA TYR A 110 -1.66 -7.84 13.47
C TYR A 110 -0.66 -6.75 13.06
N GLY A 111 0.56 -6.80 13.56
CA GLY A 111 1.65 -5.94 13.11
C GLY A 111 1.92 -6.10 11.61
N GLY A 112 2.00 -7.34 11.14
CA GLY A 112 2.16 -7.67 9.72
C GLY A 112 1.05 -7.08 8.85
N LEU A 113 -0.22 -7.28 9.23
CA LEU A 113 -1.37 -6.72 8.52
C LEU A 113 -1.34 -5.19 8.47
N THR A 114 -0.96 -4.54 9.57
CA THR A 114 -0.82 -3.09 9.64
C THR A 114 0.19 -2.56 8.61
N PHE A 115 1.38 -3.15 8.58
CA PHE A 115 2.41 -2.78 7.60
C PHE A 115 2.00 -3.07 6.16
N LEU A 116 1.28 -4.16 5.92
CA LEU A 116 0.75 -4.50 4.60
C LEU A 116 -0.32 -3.51 4.13
N ILE A 117 -1.23 -3.09 5.01
CA ILE A 117 -2.28 -2.10 4.72
C ILE A 117 -1.64 -0.75 4.36
N LEU A 118 -0.75 -0.25 5.21
CA LEU A 118 -0.08 1.05 5.01
C LEU A 118 0.81 1.04 3.77
N GLY A 119 1.58 -0.02 3.58
CA GLY A 119 2.46 -0.19 2.43
C GLY A 119 1.69 -0.24 1.11
N ASN A 120 0.63 -1.01 1.06
CA ASN A 120 -0.25 -1.12 -0.13
C ASN A 120 -0.93 0.22 -0.44
N GLY A 121 -1.34 0.95 0.60
CA GLY A 121 -1.90 2.30 0.46
C GLY A 121 -0.98 3.27 -0.27
N CYS A 122 0.32 3.25 0.04
CA CYS A 122 1.31 4.12 -0.61
C CYS A 122 1.74 3.61 -1.99
N PHE A 123 1.81 2.29 -2.19
CA PHE A 123 2.34 1.67 -3.40
C PHE A 123 1.34 1.66 -4.56
N LYS A 124 0.14 1.16 -4.31
CA LYS A 124 -0.85 0.82 -5.35
C LYS A 124 -1.26 2.00 -6.26
N PRO A 125 -1.62 3.19 -5.74
CA PRO A 125 -2.04 4.31 -6.58
C PRO A 125 -0.87 4.92 -7.36
N THR A 126 0.33 4.86 -6.79
CA THR A 126 1.51 5.54 -7.34
C THR A 126 2.10 4.82 -8.54
N VAL A 127 2.10 3.49 -8.55
CA VAL A 127 2.66 2.70 -9.66
C VAL A 127 1.81 2.83 -10.93
N SER A 128 0.48 2.83 -10.81
CA SER A 128 -0.41 3.04 -11.97
C SER A 128 -0.27 4.46 -12.55
N SER A 129 -0.05 5.47 -11.71
CA SER A 129 0.19 6.85 -12.15
C SER A 129 1.50 6.98 -12.96
N LEU A 130 2.55 6.20 -12.63
CA LEU A 130 3.80 6.21 -13.38
C LEU A 130 3.64 5.73 -14.83
N VAL A 131 2.69 4.83 -15.12
CA VAL A 131 2.42 4.39 -16.50
C VAL A 131 2.00 5.58 -17.36
N GLY A 132 1.08 6.40 -16.87
CA GLY A 132 0.63 7.60 -17.60
C GLY A 132 1.74 8.61 -17.84
N GLN A 133 2.65 8.78 -16.88
CA GLN A 133 3.74 9.76 -16.98
C GLN A 133 4.86 9.35 -17.95
N LEU A 134 4.92 8.09 -18.38
CA LEU A 134 5.91 7.60 -19.37
C LEU A 134 5.60 8.06 -20.81
N TYR A 135 4.41 8.57 -21.07
CA TYR A 135 3.94 8.93 -22.41
C TYR A 135 3.54 10.41 -22.47
N GLU A 136 3.65 10.99 -23.68
CA GLU A 136 3.14 12.32 -23.94
C GLU A 136 1.60 12.34 -23.91
N PRO A 137 0.98 13.47 -23.56
CA PRO A 137 -0.47 13.62 -23.65
C PRO A 137 -0.94 13.34 -25.09
N GLY A 138 -1.89 12.40 -25.25
CA GLY A 138 -2.43 12.02 -26.56
C GLY A 138 -1.65 10.94 -27.30
N ASP A 139 -0.62 10.34 -26.70
CA ASP A 139 0.09 9.20 -27.32
C ASP A 139 -0.82 7.99 -27.40
N ARG A 140 -1.09 7.52 -28.63
CA ARG A 140 -1.94 6.34 -28.91
C ARG A 140 -1.44 5.03 -28.28
N ARG A 141 -0.17 4.97 -27.87
CA ARG A 141 0.41 3.77 -27.24
C ARG A 141 0.03 3.66 -25.76
N LEU A 142 -0.54 4.70 -25.16
CA LEU A 142 -0.90 4.71 -23.75
C LEU A 142 -1.91 3.61 -23.39
N ASP A 143 -2.91 3.38 -24.25
CA ASP A 143 -3.92 2.33 -24.04
C ASP A 143 -3.29 0.92 -24.04
N SER A 144 -2.38 0.67 -24.98
CA SER A 144 -1.65 -0.61 -25.01
C SER A 144 -0.67 -0.73 -23.83
N ALA A 145 -0.11 0.36 -23.34
CA ALA A 145 0.74 0.35 -22.16
C ALA A 145 -0.02 -0.05 -20.89
N TYR A 146 -1.24 0.47 -20.70
CA TYR A 146 -2.10 0.03 -19.60
C TYR A 146 -2.52 -1.43 -19.76
N THR A 147 -2.76 -1.90 -20.98
CA THR A 147 -3.04 -3.31 -21.25
C THR A 147 -1.87 -4.20 -20.80
N ILE A 148 -0.64 -3.84 -21.18
CA ILE A 148 0.58 -4.55 -20.73
C ILE A 148 0.70 -4.50 -19.21
N PHE A 149 0.50 -3.35 -18.59
CA PHE A 149 0.54 -3.20 -17.14
C PHE A 149 -0.46 -4.12 -16.42
N TYR A 150 -1.73 -4.14 -16.85
CA TYR A 150 -2.75 -5.02 -16.29
C TYR A 150 -2.50 -6.50 -16.56
N MET A 151 -1.87 -6.84 -17.69
CA MET A 151 -1.44 -8.22 -17.95
C MET A 151 -0.42 -8.67 -16.89
N GLY A 152 0.53 -7.81 -16.49
CA GLY A 152 1.44 -8.09 -15.38
C GLY A 152 0.73 -8.31 -14.05
N VAL A 153 -0.25 -7.47 -13.73
CA VAL A 153 -1.12 -7.63 -12.55
C VAL A 153 -1.80 -9.00 -12.57
N ASN A 154 -2.36 -9.42 -13.68
CA ASN A 154 -3.07 -10.70 -13.82
C ASN A 154 -2.11 -11.89 -13.73
N VAL A 155 -0.94 -11.82 -14.36
CA VAL A 155 0.10 -12.87 -14.26
C VAL A 155 0.53 -13.06 -12.80
N GLY A 156 0.83 -11.98 -12.09
CA GLY A 156 1.19 -12.04 -10.67
C GLY A 156 0.09 -12.65 -9.81
N SER A 157 -1.16 -12.21 -9.99
CA SER A 157 -2.30 -12.71 -9.21
C SER A 157 -2.66 -14.16 -9.52
N PHE A 158 -2.43 -14.63 -10.75
CA PHE A 158 -2.67 -16.02 -11.15
C PHE A 158 -1.61 -16.97 -10.57
N LEU A 159 -0.34 -16.61 -10.66
CA LEU A 159 0.76 -17.48 -10.18
C LEU A 159 0.83 -17.53 -8.65
N ALA A 160 0.43 -16.48 -7.98
CA ALA A 160 0.57 -16.34 -6.53
C ALA A 160 -0.13 -17.43 -5.70
N PRO A 161 -1.43 -17.72 -5.88
CA PRO A 161 -2.11 -18.78 -5.16
C PRO A 161 -1.51 -20.16 -5.44
N LEU A 162 -1.07 -20.41 -6.67
CA LEU A 162 -0.47 -21.68 -7.06
C LEU A 162 0.84 -21.92 -6.30
N VAL A 163 1.73 -20.91 -6.26
CA VAL A 163 3.04 -21.06 -5.62
C VAL A 163 2.91 -20.99 -4.10
N CYS A 164 2.29 -19.93 -3.57
CA CYS A 164 2.18 -19.76 -2.11
C CYS A 164 1.26 -20.82 -1.48
N GLY A 165 0.21 -21.27 -2.18
CA GLY A 165 -0.65 -22.36 -1.74
C GLY A 165 0.11 -23.68 -1.69
N TYR A 166 0.82 -24.03 -2.77
CA TYR A 166 1.59 -25.28 -2.84
C TYR A 166 2.60 -25.45 -1.71
N PHE A 167 3.32 -24.37 -1.36
CA PHE A 167 4.30 -24.40 -0.29
C PHE A 167 3.73 -24.10 1.10
N GLY A 168 2.62 -23.36 1.19
CA GLY A 168 2.04 -22.93 2.46
C GLY A 168 0.89 -23.81 2.97
N GLU A 169 0.18 -24.52 2.10
CA GLU A 169 -0.98 -25.34 2.46
C GLU A 169 -0.71 -26.83 2.20
N THR A 170 0.16 -27.40 3.00
CA THR A 170 0.53 -28.85 2.90
C THR A 170 -0.31 -29.74 3.80
N GLY A 171 -1.24 -29.17 4.58
CA GLY A 171 -1.97 -29.86 5.65
C GLY A 171 -1.29 -29.77 7.02
N ASN A 172 -0.07 -29.26 7.10
CA ASN A 172 0.63 -28.99 8.35
C ASN A 172 0.56 -27.47 8.66
N PRO A 173 -0.04 -27.04 9.80
CA PRO A 173 -0.15 -25.63 10.16
C PRO A 173 1.19 -24.87 10.21
N ASN A 174 2.29 -25.56 10.46
CA ASN A 174 3.62 -24.96 10.49
C ASN A 174 4.14 -24.55 9.10
N ASP A 175 3.55 -25.05 8.02
CA ASP A 175 4.06 -24.81 6.67
C ASP A 175 3.53 -23.49 6.05
N PHE A 176 2.51 -22.88 6.63
CA PHE A 176 2.06 -21.53 6.22
C PHE A 176 3.20 -20.51 6.19
N LYS A 177 4.21 -20.66 7.06
CA LYS A 177 5.42 -19.83 7.07
C LYS A 177 6.12 -19.78 5.70
N TRP A 178 6.16 -20.90 4.96
CA TRP A 178 6.83 -20.95 3.66
C TRP A 178 6.11 -20.13 2.59
N GLY A 179 4.78 -20.16 2.60
CA GLY A 179 3.97 -19.30 1.72
C GLY A 179 4.18 -17.82 1.99
N PHE A 180 4.23 -17.39 3.26
CA PHE A 180 4.54 -16.01 3.64
C PHE A 180 5.99 -15.64 3.34
N LEU A 181 6.94 -16.55 3.52
CA LEU A 181 8.34 -16.32 3.18
C LEU A 181 8.54 -16.06 1.68
N ILE A 182 7.90 -16.85 0.82
CA ILE A 182 7.95 -16.64 -0.62
C ILE A 182 7.39 -15.26 -0.98
N ALA A 183 6.24 -14.89 -0.40
CA ALA A 183 5.67 -13.56 -0.60
C ALA A 183 6.62 -12.44 -0.10
N ALA A 184 7.30 -12.64 1.02
CA ALA A 184 8.31 -11.71 1.54
C ALA A 184 9.51 -11.56 0.60
N ILE A 185 10.08 -12.66 0.13
CA ILE A 185 11.24 -12.66 -0.80
C ILE A 185 10.88 -11.92 -2.10
N VAL A 186 9.70 -12.20 -2.66
CA VAL A 186 9.24 -11.52 -3.88
C VAL A 186 9.02 -10.02 -3.65
N THR A 187 8.56 -9.62 -2.46
CA THR A 187 8.43 -8.20 -2.12
C THR A 187 9.80 -7.52 -1.98
N VAL A 188 10.77 -8.17 -1.34
CA VAL A 188 12.16 -7.67 -1.27
C VAL A 188 12.75 -7.54 -2.67
N PHE A 189 12.53 -8.51 -3.53
CA PHE A 189 12.92 -8.43 -4.94
C PHE A 189 12.30 -7.22 -5.64
N THR A 190 11.02 -6.93 -5.36
CA THR A 190 10.33 -5.73 -5.87
C THR A 190 11.04 -4.43 -5.43
N VAL A 191 11.44 -4.33 -4.14
CA VAL A 191 12.17 -3.17 -3.61
C VAL A 191 13.51 -3.00 -4.33
N ILE A 192 14.28 -4.07 -4.44
CA ILE A 192 15.62 -4.05 -5.07
C ILE A 192 15.49 -3.70 -6.55
N LEU A 193 14.57 -4.35 -7.27
CA LEU A 193 14.35 -4.10 -8.69
C LEU A 193 13.97 -2.64 -8.95
N PHE A 194 13.03 -2.11 -8.19
CA PHE A 194 12.59 -0.73 -8.35
C PHE A 194 13.71 0.25 -8.02
N GLU A 195 14.39 0.08 -6.89
CA GLU A 195 15.43 1.01 -6.42
C GLU A 195 16.62 1.08 -7.38
N THR A 196 17.10 -0.07 -7.86
CA THR A 196 18.26 -0.14 -8.76
C THR A 196 17.96 0.38 -10.16
N GLN A 197 16.73 0.26 -10.64
CA GLN A 197 16.40 0.54 -12.04
C GLN A 197 15.61 1.86 -12.23
N LYS A 198 15.03 2.44 -11.17
CA LYS A 198 14.17 3.64 -11.27
C LYS A 198 14.88 4.83 -11.91
N ASN A 199 16.15 5.05 -11.61
CA ASN A 199 16.92 6.19 -12.15
C ASN A 199 17.27 6.03 -13.62
N LYS A 200 17.38 4.79 -14.10
CA LYS A 200 17.77 4.45 -15.46
C LYS A 200 16.57 4.41 -16.43
N TYR A 201 15.41 3.95 -15.96
CA TYR A 201 14.29 3.64 -16.83
C TYR A 201 13.05 4.51 -16.60
N LEU A 202 12.88 5.12 -15.42
CA LEU A 202 11.77 6.04 -15.16
C LEU A 202 12.13 7.48 -15.58
N ILE A 203 12.26 7.65 -16.89
CA ILE A 203 12.56 8.93 -17.54
C ILE A 203 11.36 9.26 -18.43
N GLY A 204 10.85 10.50 -18.30
CA GLY A 204 9.75 11.01 -19.10
C GLY A 204 10.13 11.30 -20.55
N PRO A 205 9.16 11.61 -21.40
CA PRO A 205 9.38 11.99 -22.79
C PRO A 205 10.28 13.23 -22.93
N ASP A 206 10.26 14.11 -21.93
CA ASP A 206 11.07 15.34 -21.83
C ASP A 206 12.50 15.10 -21.33
N GLY A 207 12.91 13.84 -21.13
CA GLY A 207 14.21 13.44 -20.60
C GLY A 207 14.38 13.65 -19.08
N LYS A 208 13.35 14.13 -18.38
CA LYS A 208 13.40 14.33 -16.94
C LYS A 208 13.00 13.07 -16.19
N GLN A 209 13.50 12.97 -14.97
CA GLN A 209 13.13 11.85 -14.09
C GLN A 209 11.67 11.97 -13.64
N LEU A 210 10.89 10.90 -13.78
CA LEU A 210 9.48 10.85 -13.41
C LEU A 210 9.29 10.66 -11.90
N GLY A 211 8.15 11.13 -11.38
CA GLY A 211 7.73 10.87 -10.00
C GLY A 211 8.51 11.61 -8.92
N ILE A 212 9.29 12.62 -9.29
CA ILE A 212 9.88 13.58 -8.36
C ILE A 212 8.86 14.68 -8.09
N ILE A 213 8.81 15.19 -6.85
CA ILE A 213 7.95 16.33 -6.54
C ILE A 213 8.43 17.50 -7.42
N PRO A 214 7.54 18.12 -8.21
CA PRO A 214 7.91 19.36 -8.91
C PRO A 214 8.37 20.39 -7.87
N ASP A 215 9.51 21.02 -8.11
CA ASP A 215 9.97 22.13 -7.25
C ASP A 215 8.86 23.18 -7.17
N ALA A 216 8.18 23.25 -6.04
CA ALA A 216 7.06 24.16 -5.79
C ALA A 216 7.44 25.67 -5.89
N LYS A 217 8.69 25.96 -6.27
CA LYS A 217 9.23 27.32 -6.44
C LYS A 217 9.18 27.86 -7.87
N LYS A 218 8.79 27.07 -8.90
CA LYS A 218 8.88 27.52 -10.29
C LYS A 218 7.56 27.79 -11.02
N GLU A 219 6.41 27.42 -10.42
CA GLU A 219 5.10 27.71 -11.03
C GLU A 219 4.12 28.25 -9.99
N GLN A 220 4.39 29.46 -9.46
CA GLN A 220 3.33 30.29 -8.91
C GLN A 220 3.00 31.37 -9.95
N PRO A 221 1.78 31.34 -10.52
CA PRO A 221 1.20 32.59 -11.06
C PRO A 221 1.11 33.54 -9.87
N GLN A 222 1.62 34.77 -10.07
CA GLN A 222 1.53 35.85 -9.11
C GLN A 222 0.04 36.12 -8.77
N ALA A 223 -0.41 35.57 -7.64
CA ALA A 223 -1.66 35.98 -7.02
C ALA A 223 -1.33 36.97 -5.90
N THR A 224 -1.84 38.15 -6.08
CA THR A 224 -1.81 39.35 -5.25
C THR A 224 -1.86 39.04 -3.75
N LYS A 225 -0.86 39.54 -3.02
CA LYS A 225 -0.85 39.57 -1.57
C LYS A 225 -1.98 40.44 -1.05
N THR A 226 -2.99 39.86 -0.44
CA THR A 226 -3.93 40.55 0.41
C THR A 226 -3.65 40.20 1.86
N THR A 227 -3.22 41.18 2.60
CA THR A 227 -2.89 41.19 4.02
C THR A 227 -4.16 41.07 4.85
N ALA A 228 -4.48 39.90 5.38
CA ALA A 228 -5.35 39.72 6.55
C ALA A 228 -5.50 38.20 6.84
N GLN A 229 -4.77 37.63 7.79
CA GLN A 229 -5.15 36.35 8.41
C GLN A 229 -4.21 35.89 9.52
N SER A 230 -4.32 36.50 10.69
CA SER A 230 -3.71 35.91 11.91
C SER A 230 -4.71 35.22 12.86
N THR A 231 -6.01 35.47 12.68
CA THR A 231 -7.06 34.92 13.58
C THR A 231 -7.74 33.65 13.07
N THR A 232 -7.67 33.34 11.78
CA THR A 232 -8.30 32.16 11.18
C THR A 232 -7.48 30.86 11.30
N HIS A 233 -6.20 30.93 11.58
CA HIS A 233 -5.31 29.76 11.66
C HIS A 233 -5.59 28.89 12.88
N ASN A 234 -5.84 29.50 14.04
CA ASN A 234 -6.08 28.75 15.28
C ASN A 234 -7.46 28.06 15.29
N SER A 235 -8.47 28.67 14.66
CA SER A 235 -9.81 28.09 14.49
C SER A 235 -9.81 26.88 13.56
N LYS A 236 -9.07 26.95 12.45
CA LYS A 236 -8.93 25.82 11.49
C LYS A 236 -8.21 24.64 12.15
N LYS A 237 -7.17 24.89 12.92
CA LYS A 237 -6.41 23.85 13.65
C LYS A 237 -7.30 23.13 14.66
N LYS A 238 -8.06 23.85 15.47
CA LYS A 238 -8.99 23.28 16.46
C LYS A 238 -10.10 22.46 15.78
N ARG A 239 -10.64 22.91 14.65
CA ARG A 239 -11.64 22.19 13.88
C ARG A 239 -11.10 20.89 13.29
N ASN A 240 -9.85 20.87 12.82
CA ASN A 240 -9.22 19.68 12.26
C ASN A 240 -9.00 18.59 13.33
N TYR A 241 -8.56 18.97 14.54
CA TYR A 241 -8.43 18.03 15.65
C TYR A 241 -9.78 17.48 16.12
N LEU A 242 -10.82 18.31 16.09
CA LEU A 242 -12.18 17.87 16.41
C LEU A 242 -12.69 16.88 15.37
N LEU A 243 -12.49 17.15 14.08
CA LEU A 243 -12.82 16.23 13.00
C LEU A 243 -12.05 14.91 13.11
N LEU A 244 -10.76 14.96 13.46
CA LEU A 244 -9.94 13.75 13.66
C LEU A 244 -10.48 12.93 14.86
N GLY A 245 -10.84 13.58 15.96
CA GLY A 245 -11.45 12.92 17.11
C GLY A 245 -12.79 12.24 16.76
N VAL A 246 -13.66 12.92 16.04
CA VAL A 246 -14.94 12.34 15.58
C VAL A 246 -14.71 11.15 14.64
N LEU A 247 -13.76 11.27 13.70
CA LEU A 247 -13.38 10.17 12.81
C LEU A 247 -12.86 8.96 13.59
N THR A 248 -11.99 9.20 14.59
CA THR A 248 -11.44 8.13 15.44
C THR A 248 -12.53 7.38 16.18
N ILE A 249 -13.48 8.09 16.78
CA ILE A 249 -14.60 7.50 17.51
C ILE A 249 -15.51 6.73 16.54
N ALA A 250 -15.85 7.31 15.39
CA ALA A 250 -16.70 6.67 14.38
C ALA A 250 -16.08 5.37 13.85
N LEU A 251 -14.76 5.36 13.59
CA LEU A 251 -14.03 4.18 13.16
C LEU A 251 -13.92 3.13 14.26
N ALA A 252 -13.67 3.54 15.50
CA ALA A 252 -13.63 2.63 16.64
C ALA A 252 -15.00 1.94 16.85
N VAL A 253 -16.09 2.69 16.75
CA VAL A 253 -17.46 2.13 16.83
C VAL A 253 -17.74 1.17 15.66
N PHE A 254 -17.34 1.55 14.43
CA PHE A 254 -17.50 0.70 13.27
C PHE A 254 -16.72 -0.61 13.42
N PHE A 255 -15.45 -0.54 13.85
CA PHE A 255 -14.64 -1.74 14.05
C PHE A 255 -15.08 -2.55 15.28
N TYR A 256 -15.61 -1.90 16.33
CA TYR A 256 -16.26 -2.62 17.43
C TYR A 256 -17.47 -3.45 16.93
N TRP A 257 -18.25 -2.91 16.04
CA TRP A 257 -19.35 -3.66 15.42
C TRP A 257 -18.87 -4.81 14.55
N CYS A 258 -17.73 -4.65 13.85
CA CYS A 258 -17.12 -5.69 13.00
C CYS A 258 -16.40 -6.79 13.80
N PHE A 259 -15.68 -6.43 14.85
CA PHE A 259 -14.80 -7.33 15.60
C PHE A 259 -15.34 -7.73 16.99
N GLY A 260 -16.50 -7.21 17.37
CA GLY A 260 -17.08 -7.44 18.68
C GLY A 260 -16.15 -6.91 19.79
N ASN A 261 -15.70 -7.80 20.69
CA ASN A 261 -14.89 -7.41 21.86
C ASN A 261 -13.37 -7.50 21.68
N ASP A 262 -12.89 -7.64 20.43
CA ASP A 262 -11.44 -7.66 20.14
C ASP A 262 -10.87 -6.24 20.05
N TRP A 263 -10.55 -5.67 21.21
CA TRP A 263 -9.99 -4.32 21.35
C TRP A 263 -8.66 -4.12 20.62
N ILE A 264 -7.89 -5.20 20.42
CA ILE A 264 -6.60 -5.15 19.72
C ILE A 264 -6.82 -4.87 18.23
N SER A 265 -7.68 -5.65 17.59
CA SER A 265 -8.04 -5.45 16.18
C SER A 265 -8.67 -4.08 15.96
N ILE A 266 -9.59 -3.66 16.83
CA ILE A 266 -10.23 -2.33 16.78
C ILE A 266 -9.17 -1.23 16.82
N GLY A 267 -8.24 -1.30 17.78
CA GLY A 267 -7.17 -0.31 17.93
C GLY A 267 -6.27 -0.21 16.71
N ILE A 268 -5.80 -1.34 16.21
CA ILE A 268 -4.87 -1.41 15.07
C ILE A 268 -5.53 -0.88 13.80
N PHE A 269 -6.72 -1.38 13.46
CA PHE A 269 -7.39 -0.96 12.22
C PHE A 269 -7.86 0.49 12.26
N THR A 270 -8.27 0.99 13.44
CA THR A 270 -8.56 2.41 13.62
C THR A 270 -7.30 3.25 13.41
N ALA A 271 -6.16 2.84 13.97
CA ALA A 271 -4.88 3.54 13.81
C ALA A 271 -4.42 3.57 12.34
N CYS A 272 -4.62 2.51 11.56
CA CYS A 272 -4.29 2.45 10.13
C CYS A 272 -4.98 3.53 9.28
N ILE A 273 -6.13 4.02 9.71
CA ILE A 273 -6.85 5.10 9.02
C ILE A 273 -6.53 6.45 9.65
N VAL A 274 -6.57 6.55 10.98
CA VAL A 274 -6.39 7.82 11.70
C VAL A 274 -5.00 8.40 11.49
N PHE A 275 -3.96 7.57 11.51
CA PHE A 275 -2.58 8.04 11.34
C PHE A 275 -2.33 8.72 9.99
N PRO A 276 -2.67 8.14 8.82
CA PRO A 276 -2.54 8.83 7.55
C PRO A 276 -3.40 10.09 7.46
N VAL A 277 -4.63 10.08 8.01
CA VAL A 277 -5.51 11.25 8.01
C VAL A 277 -4.94 12.38 8.87
N SER A 278 -4.30 12.08 10.01
CA SER A 278 -3.63 13.10 10.84
C SER A 278 -2.52 13.82 10.09
N ILE A 279 -1.69 13.08 9.34
CA ILE A 279 -0.65 13.67 8.48
C ILE A 279 -1.25 14.61 7.43
N LEU A 280 -2.39 14.22 6.83
CA LEU A 280 -3.09 15.05 5.85
C LEU A 280 -3.59 16.36 6.44
N LEU A 281 -4.17 16.30 7.64
CA LEU A 281 -4.71 17.48 8.32
C LEU A 281 -3.60 18.42 8.79
N GLU A 282 -2.48 17.91 9.30
CA GLU A 282 -1.32 18.72 9.69
C GLU A 282 -0.62 19.33 8.47
N GLY A 283 -0.38 18.55 7.43
CA GLY A 283 0.24 19.05 6.21
C GLY A 283 -0.60 20.08 5.46
N SER A 284 -1.91 20.12 5.66
CA SER A 284 -2.76 21.19 5.11
C SER A 284 -2.58 22.53 5.85
N LEU A 285 -2.07 22.49 7.08
CA LEU A 285 -1.85 23.69 7.92
C LEU A 285 -0.47 24.32 7.73
N THR A 286 0.52 23.54 7.31
CA THR A 286 1.91 24.04 7.09
C THR A 286 2.12 24.70 5.74
N LYS A 287 1.12 24.66 4.83
CA LYS A 287 1.17 25.26 3.48
C LYS A 287 0.30 26.52 3.33
N ILE A 288 -0.25 27.06 4.40
CA ILE A 288 -0.92 28.37 4.46
C ILE A 288 -0.02 29.35 5.21
#